data_9bada339edc88f1b0070c70ce5b49adb
#
_entry.id   9bada339edc88f1b0070c70ce5b49adb
#
_cell.length_a   1.000
_cell.length_b   1.000
_cell.length_c   1.000
_cell.angle_alpha   90.00
_cell.angle_beta   90.00
_cell.angle_gamma   90.00
#
_symmetry.space_group_name_H-M   'P 1'
#
loop_
_entity.id
_entity.type
_entity.pdbx_description
1 polymer ?
#
loop_
_entity_poly.entity_id
_entity_poly.type
_entity_poly.pdbx_seq_one_letter_code
_entity_poly.pdbx_strand_id
1 'polypeptide(L)'
;MSAAKPFEACELETRASILYIVIDIGDVKPIAFLGGSLDDLRGFPADARREAGYQLDRVQRGLDPDDWRPMPAIGAGVREIRVRERAGAFRVIYVATLADVVYVLHAFQKKTRQTAKRDVDLAASRLREQVARMR
;
A
#
# COMPACT_ATOMS: atom_id res chain seq x y z
N MET A 1 23.60 6.22 -9.73
CA MET A 1 22.69 5.40 -9.18
C MET A 1 21.26 5.70 -9.57
N SER A 2 20.68 4.82 -10.10
CA SER A 2 19.37 5.08 -10.54
C SER A 2 18.47 5.23 -9.35
N ALA A 3 17.53 6.07 -9.52
CA ALA A 3 16.51 6.18 -8.56
C ALA A 3 15.90 4.83 -8.43
N ALA A 4 15.91 4.34 -7.30
CA ALA A 4 15.34 3.06 -7.08
C ALA A 4 13.87 3.10 -7.35
N LYS A 5 13.37 2.02 -7.82
CA LYS A 5 11.95 1.87 -7.97
C LYS A 5 11.31 1.79 -6.60
N PRO A 6 10.10 2.32 -6.47
CA PRO A 6 9.45 2.40 -5.16
C PRO A 6 9.38 1.08 -4.39
N PHE A 7 9.31 -0.05 -5.06
CA PHE A 7 9.25 -1.31 -4.34
C PHE A 7 10.47 -2.16 -4.49
N GLU A 8 11.52 -1.68 -5.13
CA GLU A 8 12.69 -2.52 -5.36
C GLU A 8 13.96 -1.91 -4.82
N ALA A 9 13.83 -0.76 -4.22
CA ALA A 9 14.98 -0.16 -3.61
C ALA A 9 15.28 -0.88 -2.33
N CYS A 10 16.33 -0.54 -1.69
CA CYS A 10 16.75 -1.15 -0.44
C CYS A 10 15.61 -1.71 0.36
N GLU A 11 15.46 -3.01 0.33
CA GLU A 11 14.45 -3.68 1.12
C GLU A 11 15.05 -4.10 2.43
N LEU A 12 14.44 -3.67 3.50
CA LEU A 12 14.86 -4.08 4.82
C LEU A 12 13.75 -4.90 5.41
N GLU A 13 14.04 -6.15 5.61
CA GLU A 13 13.06 -7.04 6.17
C GLU A 13 13.27 -7.08 7.67
N THR A 14 12.31 -6.65 8.42
CA THR A 14 12.36 -6.75 9.85
C THR A 14 11.64 -8.00 10.26
N ARG A 15 11.82 -8.38 11.49
CA ARG A 15 11.16 -9.59 11.92
C ARG A 15 9.67 -9.40 11.93
N ALA A 16 9.00 -10.45 11.95
CA ALA A 16 7.57 -10.56 11.84
C ALA A 16 7.17 -10.35 10.41
N SER A 17 6.49 -9.32 10.08
CA SER A 17 5.87 -9.23 8.79
C SER A 17 5.96 -7.85 8.21
N ILE A 18 7.00 -7.11 8.56
CA ILE A 18 7.15 -5.77 8.03
C ILE A 18 8.29 -5.75 7.03
N LEU A 19 8.00 -5.24 5.86
CA LEU A 19 8.99 -5.05 4.85
C LEU A 19 9.04 -3.56 4.56
N TYR A 20 10.20 -2.96 4.82
CA TYR A 20 10.39 -1.55 4.55
C TYR A 20 11.17 -1.36 3.27
N ILE A 21 10.70 -0.46 2.45
CA ILE A 21 11.44 -0.02 1.29
C ILE A 21 11.76 1.44 1.52
N VAL A 22 13.04 1.72 1.69
CA VAL A 22 13.48 3.07 1.97
C VAL A 22 13.94 3.72 0.68
N ILE A 23 13.33 4.84 0.36
CA ILE A 23 13.71 5.61 -0.81
C ILE A 23 14.18 6.96 -0.29
N ASP A 24 15.45 7.20 -0.41
CA ASP A 24 16.03 8.43 0.08
C ASP A 24 16.10 9.44 -1.06
N ILE A 25 14.98 10.09 -1.32
CA ILE A 25 14.90 11.07 -2.40
C ILE A 25 14.29 12.35 -1.86
N GLY A 26 14.97 12.97 -0.95
CA GLY A 26 14.50 14.27 -0.44
C GLY A 26 13.14 14.18 0.25
N ASP A 27 12.14 14.87 -0.28
CA ASP A 27 10.84 15.00 0.38
C ASP A 27 9.90 13.83 0.21
N VAL A 28 10.38 12.72 -0.31
CA VAL A 28 9.54 11.56 -0.55
C VAL A 28 9.41 10.77 0.74
N LYS A 29 8.18 10.43 1.11
CA LYS A 29 7.95 9.61 2.29
C LYS A 29 8.42 8.19 2.03
N PRO A 30 8.97 7.53 3.03
CA PRO A 30 9.25 6.11 2.90
C PRO A 30 7.94 5.31 2.82
N ILE A 31 8.04 4.10 2.27
CA ILE A 31 6.89 3.22 2.16
C ILE A 31 7.22 1.91 2.87
N ALA A 32 6.24 1.38 3.57
CA ALA A 32 6.36 0.12 4.27
C ALA A 32 5.18 -0.77 3.90
N PHE A 33 5.46 -2.01 3.57
CA PHE A 33 4.43 -2.97 3.20
C PHE A 33 4.21 -3.93 4.35
N LEU A 34 3.00 -3.94 4.91
CA LEU A 34 2.70 -4.75 6.07
C LEU A 34 2.22 -6.14 5.66
N GLY A 35 2.60 -7.13 6.43
CA GLY A 35 2.21 -8.51 6.14
C GLY A 35 2.68 -8.94 4.78
N GLY A 36 1.84 -9.64 4.04
CA GLY A 36 2.17 -10.10 2.70
C GLY A 36 1.78 -9.12 1.60
N SER A 37 1.55 -7.85 1.93
CA SER A 37 1.00 -6.91 0.94
C SER A 37 1.94 -6.66 -0.23
N LEU A 38 3.25 -6.67 -0.02
CA LEU A 38 4.18 -6.49 -1.13
C LEU A 38 4.15 -7.67 -2.08
N ASP A 39 4.16 -8.88 -1.55
CA ASP A 39 4.08 -10.06 -2.40
C ASP A 39 2.77 -10.08 -3.18
N ASP A 40 1.69 -9.68 -2.53
CA ASP A 40 0.40 -9.61 -3.21
C ASP A 40 0.43 -8.58 -4.35
N LEU A 41 1.03 -7.43 -4.10
CA LEU A 41 1.16 -6.41 -5.12
C LEU A 41 2.03 -6.89 -6.27
N ARG A 42 3.13 -7.55 -5.96
CA ARG A 42 4.02 -8.10 -6.98
C ARG A 42 3.33 -9.15 -7.83
N GLY A 43 2.31 -9.80 -7.30
CA GLY A 43 1.53 -10.79 -8.03
C GLY A 43 0.50 -10.22 -8.99
N PHE A 44 0.32 -8.91 -9.01
CA PHE A 44 -0.59 -8.29 -9.97
C PHE A 44 -0.05 -8.47 -11.39
N PRO A 45 -0.93 -8.52 -12.40
CA PRO A 45 -0.48 -8.44 -13.78
C PRO A 45 0.39 -7.20 -14.01
N ALA A 46 1.29 -7.26 -14.96
CA ALA A 46 2.30 -6.23 -15.15
C ALA A 46 1.74 -4.82 -15.22
N ASP A 47 0.66 -4.62 -15.99
CA ASP A 47 0.10 -3.28 -16.14
C ASP A 47 -0.53 -2.79 -14.84
N ALA A 48 -1.26 -3.66 -14.15
CA ALA A 48 -1.86 -3.30 -12.87
C ALA A 48 -0.79 -3.01 -11.83
N ARG A 49 0.28 -3.80 -11.82
CA ARG A 49 1.38 -3.59 -10.90
C ARG A 49 2.05 -2.23 -11.14
N ARG A 50 2.31 -1.91 -12.40
CA ARG A 50 2.92 -0.61 -12.74
C ARG A 50 2.04 0.54 -12.33
N GLU A 51 0.75 0.43 -12.59
CA GLU A 51 -0.17 1.49 -12.24
C GLU A 51 -0.26 1.65 -10.72
N ALA A 52 -0.34 0.55 -10.00
CA ALA A 52 -0.37 0.61 -8.53
C ALA A 52 0.89 1.27 -8.00
N GLY A 53 2.05 0.91 -8.56
CA GLY A 53 3.31 1.52 -8.15
C GLY A 53 3.35 3.02 -8.43
N TYR A 54 2.84 3.43 -9.57
CA TYR A 54 2.77 4.85 -9.89
C TYR A 54 1.89 5.59 -8.89
N GLN A 55 0.74 5.02 -8.55
CA GLN A 55 -0.15 5.67 -7.59
C GLN A 55 0.47 5.75 -6.20
N LEU A 56 1.19 4.72 -5.78
CA LEU A 56 1.88 4.77 -4.50
C LEU A 56 3.00 5.79 -4.50
N ASP A 57 3.70 5.94 -5.63
CA ASP A 57 4.72 6.97 -5.76
C ASP A 57 4.10 8.35 -5.57
N ARG A 58 2.93 8.59 -6.14
CA ARG A 58 2.22 9.87 -5.93
C ARG A 58 1.97 10.11 -4.44
N VAL A 59 1.50 9.08 -3.73
CA VAL A 59 1.24 9.20 -2.29
C VAL A 59 2.52 9.52 -1.54
N GLN A 60 3.63 8.89 -1.90
CA GLN A 60 4.90 9.16 -1.26
C GLN A 60 5.34 10.62 -1.45
N ARG A 61 4.92 11.23 -2.53
CA ARG A 61 5.24 12.63 -2.82
C ARG A 61 4.22 13.61 -2.26
N GLY A 62 3.28 13.11 -1.47
CA GLY A 62 2.28 13.98 -0.85
C GLY A 62 1.09 14.30 -1.73
N LEU A 63 0.93 13.57 -2.83
CA LEU A 63 -0.19 13.78 -3.74
C LEU A 63 -1.25 12.73 -3.50
N ASP A 64 -2.47 13.03 -3.93
CA ASP A 64 -3.54 12.04 -3.86
C ASP A 64 -3.43 11.08 -5.04
N PRO A 65 -3.83 9.82 -4.85
CA PRO A 65 -3.97 8.93 -6.00
C PRO A 65 -5.04 9.45 -6.97
N ASP A 66 -4.97 8.99 -8.21
CA ASP A 66 -5.94 9.45 -9.21
C ASP A 66 -7.35 8.99 -8.91
N ASP A 67 -7.52 7.77 -8.40
CA ASP A 67 -8.83 7.21 -8.11
C ASP A 67 -8.74 6.49 -6.77
N TRP A 68 -9.43 7.01 -5.77
CA TRP A 68 -9.39 6.44 -4.42
C TRP A 68 -10.66 6.75 -3.67
N ARG A 69 -10.84 6.07 -2.55
CA ARG A 69 -11.92 6.41 -1.64
C ARG A 69 -11.50 6.13 -0.21
N PRO A 70 -12.12 6.82 0.76
CA PRO A 70 -11.80 6.55 2.16
C PRO A 70 -12.38 5.21 2.59
N MET A 71 -11.72 4.59 3.55
CA MET A 71 -12.14 3.32 4.12
C MET A 71 -12.25 3.46 5.65
N PRO A 72 -13.25 4.21 6.13
CA PRO A 72 -13.36 4.46 7.57
C PRO A 72 -13.60 3.20 8.38
N ALA A 73 -14.15 2.17 7.78
CA ALA A 73 -14.37 0.90 8.49
C ALA A 73 -13.05 0.26 8.90
N ILE A 74 -11.95 0.59 8.25
CA ILE A 74 -10.64 0.06 8.60
C ILE A 74 -9.98 0.97 9.63
N GLY A 75 -10.05 2.26 9.42
CA GLY A 75 -9.47 3.21 10.35
C GLY A 75 -9.43 4.61 9.77
N ALA A 76 -9.14 5.57 10.64
CA ALA A 76 -9.06 6.97 10.23
C ALA A 76 -7.87 7.15 9.29
N GLY A 77 -8.10 7.88 8.20
CA GLY A 77 -7.04 8.16 7.23
C GLY A 77 -6.73 7.03 6.28
N VAL A 78 -7.40 5.89 6.40
CA VAL A 78 -7.18 4.77 5.51
C VAL A 78 -7.90 5.03 4.20
N ARG A 79 -7.22 4.73 3.10
CA ARG A 79 -7.75 4.93 1.76
C ARG A 79 -7.55 3.69 0.91
N GLU A 80 -8.42 3.54 -0.07
CA GLU A 80 -8.34 2.43 -1.02
C GLU A 80 -8.07 3.03 -2.41
N ILE A 81 -6.91 2.70 -2.99
CA ILE A 81 -6.59 3.08 -4.36
C ILE A 81 -7.28 2.11 -5.29
N ARG A 82 -7.89 2.64 -6.34
CA ARG A 82 -8.56 1.83 -7.35
C ARG A 82 -7.73 1.81 -8.62
N VAL A 83 -7.44 0.62 -9.10
CA VAL A 83 -6.72 0.42 -10.34
C VAL A 83 -7.57 -0.44 -11.25
N ARG A 84 -7.83 0.05 -12.45
CA ARG A 84 -8.61 -0.69 -13.44
C ARG A 84 -7.74 -0.99 -14.62
N GLU A 85 -7.70 -2.26 -14.98
CA GLU A 85 -6.90 -2.72 -16.08
C GLU A 85 -7.68 -3.78 -16.84
N ARG A 86 -7.13 -4.18 -18.00
CA ARG A 86 -7.73 -5.21 -18.81
C ARG A 86 -8.04 -6.47 -18.01
N ALA A 87 -7.15 -6.83 -17.10
CA ALA A 87 -7.28 -8.05 -16.32
C ALA A 87 -8.27 -7.92 -15.18
N GLY A 88 -8.80 -6.73 -14.93
CA GLY A 88 -9.81 -6.56 -13.90
C GLY A 88 -9.60 -5.35 -13.03
N ALA A 89 -10.21 -5.40 -11.86
CA ALA A 89 -10.16 -4.31 -10.90
C ALA A 89 -9.23 -4.70 -9.76
N PHE A 90 -8.31 -3.81 -9.42
CA PHE A 90 -7.33 -4.06 -8.36
C PHE A 90 -7.42 -2.96 -7.33
N ARG A 91 -7.07 -3.29 -6.10
CA ARG A 91 -7.18 -2.35 -4.99
C ARG A 91 -5.91 -2.39 -4.16
N VAL A 92 -5.49 -1.23 -3.66
CA VAL A 92 -4.40 -1.12 -2.71
C VAL A 92 -4.92 -0.29 -1.55
N ILE A 93 -4.89 -0.84 -0.35
CA ILE A 93 -5.34 -0.15 0.85
C ILE A 93 -4.12 0.35 1.60
N TYR A 94 -4.11 1.62 1.93
CA TYR A 94 -2.96 2.24 2.57
C TYR A 94 -3.40 3.31 3.57
N VAL A 95 -2.46 3.71 4.41
CA VAL A 95 -2.62 4.87 5.27
C VAL A 95 -1.32 5.66 5.23
N ALA A 96 -1.41 6.97 5.10
CA ALA A 96 -0.23 7.82 4.98
C ALA A 96 -0.19 8.93 6.04
N THR A 97 -1.00 8.78 7.09
CA THR A 97 -1.09 9.78 8.15
C THR A 97 -0.38 9.35 9.43
N LEU A 98 0.31 8.22 9.41
CA LEU A 98 1.02 7.72 10.59
C LEU A 98 2.52 7.90 10.39
N ALA A 99 3.15 8.69 11.26
CA ALA A 99 4.62 8.80 11.35
C ALA A 99 5.31 9.15 10.03
N ASP A 100 4.63 9.86 9.14
CA ASP A 100 5.21 10.27 7.85
C ASP A 100 5.68 9.09 6.99
N VAL A 101 5.05 7.96 7.14
CA VAL A 101 5.33 6.76 6.35
C VAL A 101 4.05 6.36 5.63
N VAL A 102 4.20 5.89 4.40
CA VAL A 102 3.08 5.30 3.69
C VAL A 102 3.03 3.82 4.05
N TYR A 103 2.02 3.41 4.79
CA TYR A 103 1.86 2.01 5.16
C TYR A 103 0.86 1.36 4.23
N VAL A 104 1.32 0.38 3.46
CA VAL A 104 0.43 -0.41 2.62
C VAL A 104 -0.10 -1.56 3.45
N LEU A 105 -1.40 -1.60 3.61
CA LEU A 105 -2.06 -2.59 4.48
C LEU A 105 -2.44 -3.84 3.72
N HIS A 106 -2.84 -3.71 2.46
CA HIS A 106 -3.33 -4.85 1.70
C HIS A 106 -3.39 -4.50 0.21
N ALA A 107 -3.16 -5.48 -0.64
CA ALA A 107 -3.28 -5.33 -2.08
C ALA A 107 -3.97 -6.57 -2.63
N PHE A 108 -4.96 -6.41 -3.50
CA PHE A 108 -5.74 -7.56 -3.95
C PHE A 108 -6.49 -7.25 -5.23
N GLN A 109 -6.88 -8.30 -5.94
CA GLN A 109 -7.77 -8.17 -7.07
C GLN A 109 -9.20 -8.23 -6.56
N LYS A 110 -9.99 -7.22 -6.90
CA LYS A 110 -11.37 -7.15 -6.45
C LYS A 110 -12.25 -7.97 -7.38
N LYS A 111 -12.98 -8.90 -6.82
CA LYS A 111 -13.84 -9.79 -7.59
C LYS A 111 -15.31 -9.68 -7.23
N THR A 112 -15.63 -8.80 -6.29
CA THR A 112 -16.99 -8.60 -5.84
C THR A 112 -17.36 -7.13 -5.99
N ARG A 113 -18.64 -6.84 -5.87
CA ARG A 113 -19.12 -5.46 -6.01
C ARG A 113 -18.52 -4.54 -4.96
N GLN A 114 -18.48 -5.02 -3.73
CA GLN A 114 -17.88 -4.28 -2.64
C GLN A 114 -16.61 -4.98 -2.21
N THR A 115 -15.73 -4.24 -1.53
CA THR A 115 -14.56 -4.84 -0.96
C THR A 115 -14.97 -5.92 0.03
N ALA A 116 -14.46 -7.13 -0.16
CA ALA A 116 -14.88 -8.26 0.65
C ALA A 116 -14.52 -8.06 2.11
N LYS A 117 -15.35 -8.59 3.00
CA LYS A 117 -15.14 -8.43 4.42
C LYS A 117 -13.77 -8.96 4.84
N ARG A 118 -13.33 -10.07 4.27
CA ARG A 118 -12.02 -10.63 4.63
C ARG A 118 -10.88 -9.69 4.29
N ASP A 119 -11.01 -8.93 3.20
CA ASP A 119 -9.97 -7.96 2.82
C ASP A 119 -9.99 -6.75 3.76
N VAL A 120 -11.17 -6.31 4.15
CA VAL A 120 -11.31 -5.24 5.13
C VAL A 120 -10.72 -5.68 6.48
N ASP A 121 -11.07 -6.87 6.91
CA ASP A 121 -10.61 -7.39 8.21
C ASP A 121 -9.10 -7.56 8.24
N LEU A 122 -8.53 -8.06 7.14
CA LEU A 122 -7.08 -8.23 7.08
C LEU A 122 -6.36 -6.89 7.15
N ALA A 123 -6.83 -5.91 6.39
CA ALA A 123 -6.24 -4.58 6.43
C ALA A 123 -6.35 -3.98 7.83
N ALA A 124 -7.51 -4.13 8.47
CA ALA A 124 -7.72 -3.61 9.83
C ALA A 124 -6.79 -4.28 10.83
N SER A 125 -6.59 -5.58 10.70
CA SER A 125 -5.70 -6.32 11.59
C SER A 125 -4.26 -5.83 11.46
N ARG A 126 -3.82 -5.61 10.23
CA ARG A 126 -2.46 -5.12 9.99
C ARG A 126 -2.27 -3.73 10.54
N LEU A 127 -3.28 -2.89 10.39
CA LEU A 127 -3.21 -1.54 10.95
C LEU A 127 -3.09 -1.57 12.46
N ARG A 128 -3.90 -2.39 13.12
CA ARG A 128 -3.85 -2.52 14.59
C ARG A 128 -2.48 -2.98 15.05
N GLU A 129 -1.91 -3.96 14.37
CA GLU A 129 -0.58 -4.44 14.73
C GLU A 129 0.46 -3.34 14.60
N GLN A 130 0.38 -2.57 13.52
CA GLN A 130 1.36 -1.50 13.32
C GLN A 130 1.24 -0.40 14.36
N VAL A 131 0.02 0.00 14.67
CA VAL A 131 -0.20 1.01 15.70
C VAL A 131 0.33 0.52 17.05
N ALA A 132 0.12 -0.75 17.37
CA ALA A 132 0.63 -1.32 18.62
C ALA A 132 2.15 -1.28 18.68
N ARG A 133 2.82 -1.52 17.55
CA ARG A 133 4.29 -1.47 17.51
C ARG A 133 4.85 -0.07 17.70
N MET A 134 4.06 0.94 17.39
CA MET A 134 4.51 2.33 17.46
C MET A 134 4.40 2.92 18.87
N ARG A 135 3.85 2.18 19.81
CA ARG A 135 3.72 2.66 21.19
C ARG A 135 4.91 2.35 22.05
#